data_85ed04a40d4b2f72eca797d081954b4c
#
_entry.id   85ed04a40d4b2f72eca797d081954b4c
#
_cell.length_a   1.000
_cell.length_b   1.000
_cell.length_c   1.000
_cell.angle_alpha   90.00
_cell.angle_beta   90.00
_cell.angle_gamma   90.00
#
_symmetry.space_group_name_H-M   'P 1'
#
loop_
_entity.id
_entity.type
_entity.pdbx_description
1 polymer ?
#
loop_
_entity_poly.entity_id
_entity_poly.type
_entity_poly.pdbx_seq_one_letter_code
_entity_poly.pdbx_strand_id
1 'polypeptide(L)'
;GASSAYYGPNAFNGVISMITKNPFIKPGINVLLKVGERNLLETGCRYAESFKNKKGEEKVAFKFNFSYLRANDWQANNMEPVFGSTDTKKNWGGYNAVNRYGDEIVYNANSKGQKVGYPGLGNFYRTGYEEKDIVNYDSRNLKLASAIHYKIKPSTELVYSFNFGNGTTIYQGDNRYSLKDIKFFQNRIELREQDKYFIRAYATNEDAGNSYDAITTAILLQNISSSNAEWGNKAYRNYYAAYVVPGVKKLPGFPTMGPYIG
;
A
#
# COMPACT_ATOMS: atom_id res chain seq x y z
N GLY A 1 18.44 18.31 14.35
CA GLY A 1 19.48 17.31 14.12
C GLY A 1 18.95 15.92 14.31
N ALA A 2 19.53 14.95 13.63
CA ALA A 2 19.11 13.56 13.73
C ALA A 2 19.23 13.06 15.18
N SER A 3 18.15 12.53 15.74
CA SER A 3 18.14 11.99 17.10
C SER A 3 18.54 10.50 17.12
N SER A 4 19.38 10.08 16.18
CA SER A 4 19.77 8.68 15.98
C SER A 4 20.46 8.05 17.20
N ALA A 5 21.22 8.84 17.96
CA ALA A 5 21.84 8.38 19.20
C ALA A 5 20.83 7.94 20.26
N TYR A 6 19.61 8.48 20.23
CA TYR A 6 18.56 8.20 21.21
C TYR A 6 17.48 7.25 20.67
N TYR A 7 17.18 7.33 19.37
CA TYR A 7 16.05 6.62 18.75
C TYR A 7 16.45 5.64 17.64
N GLY A 8 17.75 5.51 17.35
CA GLY A 8 18.28 4.58 16.36
C GLY A 8 18.55 5.20 14.98
N PRO A 9 19.07 4.41 14.04
CA PRO A 9 19.69 4.92 12.80
C PRO A 9 18.71 5.57 11.81
N ASN A 10 17.41 5.31 11.89
CA ASN A 10 16.41 5.80 10.92
C ASN A 10 15.68 7.07 11.37
N ALA A 11 16.16 7.76 12.41
CA ALA A 11 15.54 8.98 12.94
C ALA A 11 15.99 10.25 12.18
N PHE A 12 15.75 10.30 10.84
CA PHE A 12 16.20 11.40 9.98
C PHE A 12 15.32 12.64 10.04
N ASN A 13 14.03 12.47 9.84
CA ASN A 13 13.08 13.57 9.65
C ASN A 13 12.30 13.91 10.92
N GLY A 14 12.29 13.03 11.88
CA GLY A 14 11.59 13.20 13.15
C GLY A 14 11.33 11.87 13.83
N VAL A 15 10.87 11.96 15.08
CA VAL A 15 10.54 10.79 15.90
C VAL A 15 9.18 10.97 16.54
N ILE A 16 8.31 9.99 16.39
CA ILE A 16 7.08 9.89 17.16
C ILE A 16 7.33 8.88 18.28
N SER A 17 7.50 9.38 19.51
CA SER A 17 7.70 8.54 20.69
C SER A 17 6.36 8.21 21.35
N MET A 18 5.95 6.94 21.28
CA MET A 18 4.75 6.45 21.94
C MET A 18 5.10 5.82 23.29
N ILE A 19 4.69 6.47 24.38
CA ILE A 19 4.88 5.98 25.73
C ILE A 19 3.60 5.24 26.16
N THR A 20 3.71 3.95 26.35
CA THR A 20 2.58 3.12 26.80
C THR A 20 2.33 3.24 28.31
N LYS A 21 1.08 3.11 28.73
CA LYS A 21 0.71 3.20 30.15
C LYS A 21 1.48 2.15 30.98
N ASN A 22 2.12 2.61 32.06
CA ASN A 22 2.83 1.73 33.00
C ASN A 22 1.81 0.94 33.82
N PRO A 23 1.90 -0.42 33.91
CA PRO A 23 0.95 -1.24 34.62
C PRO A 23 0.95 -1.04 36.14
N PHE A 24 2.06 -0.61 36.74
CA PHE A 24 2.11 -0.24 38.16
C PHE A 24 1.28 1.01 38.48
N ILE A 25 1.22 1.96 37.52
CA ILE A 25 0.53 3.25 37.74
C ILE A 25 -0.93 3.18 37.26
N LYS A 26 -1.18 2.39 36.22
CA LYS A 26 -2.49 2.27 35.56
C LYS A 26 -2.89 0.81 35.44
N PRO A 27 -3.14 0.10 36.55
CA PRO A 27 -3.74 -1.25 36.52
C PRO A 27 -5.20 -1.18 36.04
N GLY A 28 -5.82 -2.34 35.81
CA GLY A 28 -7.23 -2.49 35.50
C GLY A 28 -7.51 -2.83 34.04
N ILE A 29 -8.78 -2.82 33.70
CA ILE A 29 -9.33 -3.21 32.40
C ILE A 29 -9.83 -1.97 31.67
N ASN A 30 -9.55 -1.91 30.36
CA ASN A 30 -10.19 -0.98 29.44
C ASN A 30 -10.73 -1.76 28.24
N VAL A 31 -11.95 -1.52 27.85
CA VAL A 31 -12.57 -2.13 26.67
C VAL A 31 -12.97 -1.03 25.69
N LEU A 32 -12.76 -1.28 24.42
CA LEU A 32 -13.15 -0.43 23.32
C LEU A 32 -14.05 -1.21 22.39
N LEU A 33 -15.16 -0.60 21.99
CA LEU A 33 -16.01 -1.07 20.90
C LEU A 33 -16.39 0.14 20.04
N LYS A 34 -16.11 0.06 18.74
CA LYS A 34 -16.57 1.05 17.76
C LYS A 34 -17.23 0.32 16.60
N VAL A 35 -18.30 0.90 16.12
CA VAL A 35 -18.99 0.52 14.89
C VAL A 35 -19.18 1.76 14.04
N GLY A 36 -19.19 1.61 12.74
CA GLY A 36 -19.31 2.73 11.83
C GLY A 36 -19.69 2.32 10.41
N GLU A 37 -19.66 3.29 9.53
CA GLU A 37 -19.90 3.07 8.11
C GLU A 37 -18.91 2.09 7.49
N ARG A 38 -19.25 1.57 6.33
CA ARG A 38 -18.44 0.61 5.57
C ARG A 38 -18.03 -0.62 6.38
N ASN A 39 -18.99 -1.16 7.15
CA ASN A 39 -18.81 -2.34 7.98
C ASN A 39 -17.68 -2.20 9.02
N LEU A 40 -17.39 -0.98 9.46
CA LEU A 40 -16.38 -0.75 10.48
C LEU A 40 -16.82 -1.43 11.79
N LEU A 41 -15.98 -2.32 12.26
CA LEU A 41 -15.98 -2.88 13.60
C LEU A 41 -14.56 -2.78 14.15
N GLU A 42 -14.38 -2.03 15.23
CA GLU A 42 -13.14 -2.02 15.99
C GLU A 42 -13.43 -2.44 17.42
N THR A 43 -12.71 -3.44 17.91
CA THR A 43 -12.77 -3.87 19.29
C THR A 43 -11.38 -3.92 19.89
N GLY A 44 -11.28 -3.60 21.15
CA GLY A 44 -10.02 -3.62 21.87
C GLY A 44 -10.21 -3.90 23.35
N CYS A 45 -9.20 -4.52 23.94
CA CYS A 45 -9.14 -4.77 25.36
C CYS A 45 -7.71 -4.52 25.85
N ARG A 46 -7.59 -3.83 26.96
CA ARG A 46 -6.37 -3.72 27.73
C ARG A 46 -6.61 -4.25 29.12
N TYR A 47 -5.75 -5.16 29.56
CA TYR A 47 -5.71 -5.61 30.94
C TYR A 47 -4.31 -5.36 31.51
N ALA A 48 -4.23 -4.87 32.74
CA ALA A 48 -2.98 -4.67 33.44
C ALA A 48 -3.17 -4.87 34.94
N GLU A 49 -2.17 -5.49 35.56
CA GLU A 49 -2.19 -5.79 36.99
C GLU A 49 -0.78 -5.73 37.57
N SER A 50 -0.67 -5.39 38.86
CA SER A 50 0.57 -5.39 39.60
C SER A 50 0.47 -6.31 40.83
N PHE A 51 1.57 -6.95 41.17
CA PHE A 51 1.67 -7.89 42.26
C PHE A 51 2.66 -7.41 43.31
N LYS A 52 2.26 -7.54 44.56
CA LYS A 52 3.07 -7.22 45.75
C LYS A 52 3.82 -8.44 46.23
N ASN A 53 5.03 -8.24 46.68
CA ASN A 53 5.78 -9.27 47.39
C ASN A 53 5.25 -9.47 48.84
N LYS A 54 5.85 -10.39 49.57
CA LYS A 54 5.49 -10.66 51.00
C LYS A 54 5.65 -9.44 51.92
N LYS A 55 6.42 -8.45 51.50
CA LYS A 55 6.65 -7.19 52.24
C LYS A 55 5.69 -6.07 51.84
N GLY A 56 4.71 -6.35 50.96
CA GLY A 56 3.75 -5.36 50.48
C GLY A 56 4.27 -4.43 49.36
N GLU A 57 5.50 -4.64 48.89
CA GLU A 57 6.09 -3.83 47.80
C GLU A 57 5.68 -4.37 46.43
N GLU A 58 5.28 -3.49 45.51
CA GLU A 58 5.01 -3.87 44.10
C GLU A 58 6.31 -4.26 43.40
N LYS A 59 6.43 -5.50 42.99
CA LYS A 59 7.63 -6.06 42.36
C LYS A 59 7.44 -6.46 40.91
N VAL A 60 6.29 -7.01 40.59
CA VAL A 60 5.98 -7.50 39.24
C VAL A 60 4.68 -6.84 38.77
N ALA A 61 4.63 -6.45 37.52
CA ALA A 61 3.38 -6.08 36.90
C ALA A 61 3.37 -6.58 35.45
N PHE A 62 2.20 -6.83 34.92
CA PHE A 62 2.04 -7.15 33.52
C PHE A 62 0.94 -6.32 32.89
N LYS A 63 0.99 -6.22 31.58
CA LYS A 63 -0.09 -5.68 30.76
C LYS A 63 -0.23 -6.49 29.49
N PHE A 64 -1.46 -6.58 29.04
CA PHE A 64 -1.84 -7.17 27.79
C PHE A 64 -2.78 -6.24 27.05
N ASN A 65 -2.59 -6.08 25.73
CA ASN A 65 -3.47 -5.33 24.88
C ASN A 65 -3.83 -6.19 23.68
N PHE A 66 -5.08 -6.18 23.34
CA PHE A 66 -5.68 -6.74 22.15
C PHE A 66 -6.38 -5.64 21.39
N SER A 67 -6.26 -5.63 20.07
CA SER A 67 -7.06 -4.77 19.20
C SER A 67 -7.33 -5.50 17.90
N TYR A 68 -8.57 -5.47 17.47
CA TYR A 68 -9.01 -5.98 16.18
C TYR A 68 -9.85 -4.93 15.48
N LEU A 69 -9.53 -4.68 14.21
CA LEU A 69 -10.30 -3.81 13.33
C LEU A 69 -10.64 -4.57 12.06
N ARG A 70 -11.87 -4.40 11.61
CA ARG A 70 -12.35 -4.81 10.30
C ARG A 70 -13.15 -3.66 9.70
N ALA A 71 -12.95 -3.38 8.42
CA ALA A 71 -13.72 -2.39 7.66
C ALA A 71 -13.59 -2.67 6.16
N ASN A 72 -14.51 -2.12 5.35
CA ASN A 72 -14.29 -1.99 3.93
C ASN A 72 -13.56 -0.68 3.65
N ASP A 73 -12.45 -0.73 2.95
CA ASP A 73 -11.69 0.45 2.57
C ASP A 73 -12.44 1.29 1.53
N TRP A 74 -11.95 2.48 1.28
CA TRP A 74 -12.51 3.38 0.29
C TRP A 74 -12.19 2.89 -1.11
N GLN A 75 -13.21 2.74 -1.96
CA GLN A 75 -13.02 2.38 -3.36
C GLN A 75 -12.60 3.61 -4.16
N ALA A 76 -11.41 3.57 -4.72
CA ALA A 76 -10.94 4.61 -5.60
C ALA A 76 -11.58 4.46 -6.99
N ASN A 77 -12.18 5.53 -7.51
CA ASN A 77 -12.91 5.54 -8.78
C ASN A 77 -12.71 6.84 -9.58
N ASN A 78 -11.61 7.54 -9.35
CA ASN A 78 -11.28 8.72 -10.12
C ASN A 78 -10.76 8.33 -11.52
N MET A 79 -11.59 8.56 -12.53
CA MET A 79 -11.27 8.29 -13.94
C MET A 79 -10.76 9.53 -14.69
N GLU A 80 -10.37 10.61 -13.97
CA GLU A 80 -9.69 11.73 -14.59
C GLU A 80 -8.29 11.35 -15.06
N PRO A 81 -7.75 12.02 -16.09
CA PRO A 81 -6.34 11.84 -16.47
C PRO A 81 -5.42 12.13 -15.28
N VAL A 82 -4.29 11.41 -15.21
CA VAL A 82 -3.27 11.68 -14.19
C VAL A 82 -2.80 13.13 -14.26
N PHE A 83 -2.44 13.68 -13.11
CA PHE A 83 -1.96 15.07 -13.03
C PHE A 83 -0.75 15.28 -13.95
N GLY A 84 -0.80 16.36 -14.72
CA GLY A 84 0.24 16.71 -15.70
C GLY A 84 0.20 15.94 -17.03
N SER A 85 -0.79 15.04 -17.24
CA SER A 85 -0.98 14.39 -18.53
C SER A 85 -1.39 15.40 -19.61
N THR A 86 -0.82 15.25 -20.80
CA THR A 86 -1.25 15.98 -22.01
C THR A 86 -2.42 15.32 -22.71
N ASP A 87 -2.70 14.05 -22.38
CA ASP A 87 -3.77 13.28 -22.98
C ASP A 87 -5.04 13.37 -22.14
N THR A 88 -6.16 13.63 -22.78
CA THR A 88 -7.47 13.82 -22.15
C THR A 88 -8.37 12.62 -22.38
N LYS A 89 -9.50 12.57 -21.71
CA LYS A 89 -10.57 11.57 -21.95
C LYS A 89 -11.06 11.54 -23.41
N LYS A 90 -10.79 12.59 -24.18
CA LYS A 90 -11.16 12.68 -25.60
C LYS A 90 -10.08 12.11 -26.52
N ASN A 91 -8.93 11.71 -25.98
CA ASN A 91 -7.89 11.12 -26.80
C ASN A 91 -8.37 9.78 -27.38
N TRP A 92 -8.28 9.66 -28.68
CA TRP A 92 -8.70 8.49 -29.46
C TRP A 92 -7.96 7.22 -29.05
N GLY A 93 -6.69 7.35 -28.74
CA GLY A 93 -5.80 6.27 -28.33
C GLY A 93 -5.93 5.91 -26.85
N GLY A 94 -6.87 6.49 -26.10
CA GLY A 94 -6.98 6.31 -24.66
C GLY A 94 -6.14 7.32 -23.88
N TYR A 95 -6.09 7.18 -22.59
CA TYR A 95 -5.34 8.02 -21.67
C TYR A 95 -5.03 7.25 -20.39
N ASN A 96 -4.07 7.73 -19.61
CA ASN A 96 -3.75 7.21 -18.30
C ASN A 96 -4.68 7.85 -17.25
N ALA A 97 -5.52 7.04 -16.61
CA ALA A 97 -6.49 7.49 -15.60
C ALA A 97 -5.95 7.29 -14.18
N VAL A 98 -6.34 8.16 -13.26
CA VAL A 98 -5.83 8.14 -11.88
C VAL A 98 -6.07 6.82 -11.16
N ASN A 99 -7.26 6.21 -11.32
CA ASN A 99 -7.59 4.95 -10.65
C ASN A 99 -7.88 3.81 -11.65
N ARG A 100 -7.16 3.82 -12.77
CA ARG A 100 -6.95 2.67 -13.64
C ARG A 100 -5.50 2.29 -13.62
N TYR A 101 -5.21 1.00 -13.78
CA TYR A 101 -3.86 0.46 -13.67
C TYR A 101 -3.55 -0.43 -14.88
N GLY A 102 -2.35 -0.27 -15.43
CA GLY A 102 -1.92 -0.92 -16.66
C GLY A 102 -2.06 -0.04 -17.90
N ASP A 103 -2.53 1.19 -17.75
CA ASP A 103 -2.60 2.23 -18.79
C ASP A 103 -1.47 3.27 -18.71
N GLU A 104 -0.49 3.06 -17.84
CA GLU A 104 0.64 3.97 -17.63
C GLU A 104 1.63 3.98 -18.81
N ILE A 105 1.61 2.93 -19.66
CA ILE A 105 2.53 2.82 -20.79
C ILE A 105 1.96 3.50 -22.01
N VAL A 106 2.63 4.57 -22.44
CA VAL A 106 2.27 5.30 -23.66
C VAL A 106 2.99 4.74 -24.89
N TYR A 107 2.24 4.56 -25.97
CA TYR A 107 2.74 4.25 -27.30
C TYR A 107 2.58 5.47 -28.20
N ASN A 108 3.67 5.99 -28.76
CA ASN A 108 3.60 7.11 -29.70
C ASN A 108 3.70 6.60 -31.13
N ALA A 109 2.63 6.77 -31.89
CA ALA A 109 2.55 6.36 -33.29
C ALA A 109 3.45 7.18 -34.24
N ASN A 110 3.82 8.39 -33.82
CA ASN A 110 4.62 9.31 -34.61
C ASN A 110 6.13 9.23 -34.33
N SER A 111 6.58 8.29 -33.45
CA SER A 111 7.97 8.22 -33.07
C SER A 111 8.87 7.78 -34.23
N LYS A 112 9.97 8.52 -34.42
CA LYS A 112 10.93 8.33 -35.53
C LYS A 112 11.66 6.96 -35.52
N GLY A 113 11.45 6.13 -34.51
CA GLY A 113 12.11 4.82 -34.40
C GLY A 113 11.34 3.65 -35.00
N GLN A 114 10.10 3.85 -35.42
CA GLN A 114 9.32 2.81 -36.10
C GLN A 114 9.45 2.94 -37.60
N LYS A 115 9.70 1.80 -38.30
CA LYS A 115 9.86 1.75 -39.77
C LYS A 115 8.62 2.23 -40.54
N VAL A 116 7.46 2.28 -39.89
CA VAL A 116 6.21 2.79 -40.45
C VAL A 116 5.56 3.67 -39.38
N GLY A 117 5.65 4.98 -39.57
CA GLY A 117 4.88 5.93 -38.76
C GLY A 117 3.42 5.95 -39.23
N TYR A 118 2.51 6.11 -38.28
CA TYR A 118 1.09 6.35 -38.56
C TYR A 118 0.77 7.81 -38.23
N PRO A 119 1.02 8.76 -39.15
CA PRO A 119 0.86 10.16 -38.87
C PRO A 119 -0.58 10.50 -38.49
N GLY A 120 -0.74 11.32 -37.46
CA GLY A 120 -2.05 11.74 -36.96
C GLY A 120 -2.67 10.83 -35.92
N LEU A 121 -2.05 9.71 -35.58
CA LEU A 121 -2.57 8.78 -34.57
C LEU A 121 -2.28 9.25 -33.13
N GLY A 122 -1.16 9.97 -32.92
CA GLY A 122 -0.80 10.51 -31.63
C GLY A 122 -0.39 9.43 -30.61
N ASN A 123 -0.74 9.64 -29.36
CA ASN A 123 -0.46 8.73 -28.24
C ASN A 123 -1.54 7.68 -28.11
N PHE A 124 -1.11 6.46 -27.77
CA PHE A 124 -1.97 5.30 -27.54
C PHE A 124 -1.65 4.67 -26.19
N TYR A 125 -2.71 4.30 -25.47
CA TYR A 125 -2.64 3.61 -24.19
C TYR A 125 -3.43 2.32 -24.23
N ARG A 126 -2.94 1.28 -23.55
CA ARG A 126 -3.77 0.10 -23.27
C ARG A 126 -4.86 0.51 -22.29
N THR A 127 -6.04 -0.07 -22.43
CA THR A 127 -7.09 0.12 -21.44
C THR A 127 -6.67 -0.55 -20.13
N GLY A 128 -6.54 0.23 -19.05
CA GLY A 128 -6.21 -0.28 -17.74
C GLY A 128 -7.39 -0.98 -17.07
N TYR A 129 -7.10 -1.74 -16.02
CA TYR A 129 -8.10 -2.34 -15.14
C TYR A 129 -8.61 -1.29 -14.15
N GLU A 130 -9.88 -1.32 -13.80
CA GLU A 130 -10.41 -0.54 -12.69
C GLU A 130 -9.88 -1.12 -11.36
N GLU A 131 -9.63 -0.27 -10.38
CA GLU A 131 -9.06 -0.70 -9.10
C GLU A 131 -9.87 -1.84 -8.45
N LYS A 132 -11.20 -1.77 -8.50
CA LYS A 132 -12.10 -2.78 -7.93
C LYS A 132 -11.92 -4.19 -8.50
N ASP A 133 -11.35 -4.31 -9.72
CA ASP A 133 -11.18 -5.59 -10.40
C ASP A 133 -9.86 -6.29 -10.00
N ILE A 134 -8.93 -5.53 -9.39
CA ILE A 134 -7.60 -6.04 -9.05
C ILE A 134 -7.24 -5.88 -7.57
N VAL A 135 -8.05 -5.19 -6.78
CA VAL A 135 -7.80 -4.93 -5.35
C VAL A 135 -8.99 -5.38 -4.50
N ASN A 136 -8.70 -5.99 -3.36
CA ASN A 136 -9.72 -6.33 -2.37
C ASN A 136 -9.76 -5.27 -1.28
N TYR A 137 -10.93 -4.66 -1.05
CA TYR A 137 -11.15 -3.60 -0.08
C TYR A 137 -11.44 -4.07 1.35
N ASP A 138 -11.40 -5.37 1.63
CA ASP A 138 -11.63 -5.92 2.99
C ASP A 138 -10.39 -5.67 3.85
N SER A 139 -10.40 -4.59 4.61
CA SER A 139 -9.33 -4.19 5.52
C SER A 139 -9.50 -4.85 6.87
N ARG A 140 -8.44 -5.48 7.37
CA ARG A 140 -8.39 -6.15 8.67
C ARG A 140 -7.08 -5.81 9.38
N ASN A 141 -7.15 -5.68 10.69
CA ASN A 141 -5.97 -5.44 11.49
C ASN A 141 -6.11 -6.10 12.87
N LEU A 142 -5.20 -6.99 13.19
CA LEU A 142 -5.08 -7.61 14.51
C LEU A 142 -3.78 -7.13 15.16
N LYS A 143 -3.87 -6.62 16.38
CA LYS A 143 -2.70 -6.23 17.19
C LYS A 143 -2.76 -6.87 18.56
N LEU A 144 -1.65 -7.48 18.94
CA LEU A 144 -1.42 -8.01 20.29
C LEU A 144 -0.16 -7.33 20.84
N ALA A 145 -0.24 -6.85 22.06
CA ALA A 145 0.93 -6.32 22.75
C ALA A 145 0.89 -6.75 24.22
N SER A 146 2.01 -7.29 24.68
CA SER A 146 2.16 -7.69 26.08
C SER A 146 3.46 -7.12 26.63
N ALA A 147 3.49 -6.86 27.95
CA ALA A 147 4.73 -6.53 28.63
C ALA A 147 4.70 -7.02 30.08
N ILE A 148 5.85 -7.48 30.53
CA ILE A 148 6.13 -7.84 31.94
C ILE A 148 7.14 -6.82 32.45
N HIS A 149 6.85 -6.27 33.59
CA HIS A 149 7.62 -5.27 34.29
C HIS A 149 8.11 -5.84 35.62
N TYR A 150 9.41 -5.74 35.90
CA TYR A 150 10.01 -6.21 37.14
C TYR A 150 10.84 -5.09 37.79
N LYS A 151 10.47 -4.65 38.99
CA LYS A 151 11.24 -3.68 39.77
C LYS A 151 12.38 -4.39 40.49
N ILE A 152 13.61 -4.25 40.00
CA ILE A 152 14.82 -4.70 40.68
C ILE A 152 15.00 -3.90 41.96
N LYS A 153 14.87 -2.58 41.86
CA LYS A 153 14.82 -1.60 42.94
C LYS A 153 13.63 -0.65 42.69
N PRO A 154 13.23 0.18 43.67
CA PRO A 154 12.14 1.14 43.46
C PRO A 154 12.35 2.05 42.22
N SER A 155 13.58 2.43 41.91
CA SER A 155 13.96 3.28 40.77
C SER A 155 14.44 2.50 39.53
N THR A 156 14.73 1.18 39.66
CA THR A 156 15.29 0.36 38.58
C THR A 156 14.28 -0.67 38.12
N GLU A 157 13.94 -0.65 36.85
CA GLU A 157 12.92 -1.54 36.25
C GLU A 157 13.49 -2.28 35.06
N LEU A 158 13.25 -3.60 35.02
CA LEU A 158 13.45 -4.44 33.83
C LEU A 158 12.10 -4.66 33.16
N VAL A 159 12.02 -4.41 31.87
CA VAL A 159 10.80 -4.57 31.06
C VAL A 159 11.09 -5.48 29.89
N TYR A 160 10.30 -6.53 29.76
CA TYR A 160 10.21 -7.32 28.53
C TYR A 160 8.88 -7.03 27.85
N SER A 161 8.92 -6.77 26.55
CA SER A 161 7.73 -6.48 25.74
C SER A 161 7.72 -7.31 24.46
N PHE A 162 6.55 -7.79 24.11
CA PHE A 162 6.23 -8.47 22.87
C PHE A 162 5.11 -7.73 22.15
N ASN A 163 5.29 -7.47 20.87
CA ASN A 163 4.28 -6.91 19.98
C ASN A 163 4.10 -7.81 18.78
N PHE A 164 2.86 -8.04 18.40
CA PHE A 164 2.45 -8.73 17.19
C PHE A 164 1.42 -7.89 16.46
N GLY A 165 1.56 -7.77 15.16
CA GLY A 165 0.58 -7.18 14.26
C GLY A 165 0.37 -8.07 13.05
N ASN A 166 -0.89 -8.22 12.61
CA ASN A 166 -1.24 -8.79 11.33
C ASN A 166 -2.27 -7.87 10.68
N GLY A 167 -2.08 -7.56 9.40
CA GLY A 167 -2.96 -6.61 8.73
C GLY A 167 -3.09 -6.81 7.24
N THR A 168 -4.25 -6.41 6.75
CA THR A 168 -4.59 -6.28 5.33
C THR A 168 -5.19 -4.89 5.13
N THR A 169 -4.67 -4.12 4.18
CA THR A 169 -5.14 -2.78 3.84
C THR A 169 -4.68 -2.38 2.45
N ILE A 170 -5.28 -1.34 1.89
CA ILE A 170 -4.80 -0.72 0.66
C ILE A 170 -3.99 0.53 1.04
N TYR A 171 -2.85 0.69 0.41
CA TYR A 171 -1.94 1.79 0.69
C TYR A 171 -1.59 2.55 -0.61
N GLN A 172 -1.63 3.87 -0.54
CA GLN A 172 -1.13 4.75 -1.59
C GLN A 172 0.25 5.27 -1.19
N GLY A 173 1.26 4.81 -1.90
CA GLY A 173 2.62 5.35 -1.86
C GLY A 173 2.95 6.00 -3.20
N ASP A 174 4.11 5.71 -3.76
CA ASP A 174 4.45 6.06 -5.14
C ASP A 174 3.52 5.34 -6.12
N ASN A 175 3.19 4.09 -5.82
CA ASN A 175 2.19 3.27 -6.47
C ASN A 175 1.02 2.93 -5.54
N ARG A 176 0.07 2.16 -6.04
CA ARG A 176 -1.06 1.64 -5.29
C ARG A 176 -0.77 0.20 -4.87
N TYR A 177 -0.67 -0.06 -3.56
CA TYR A 177 -0.31 -1.35 -3.01
C TYR A 177 -1.50 -2.00 -2.29
N SER A 178 -1.73 -3.28 -2.57
CA SER A 178 -2.54 -4.14 -1.72
C SER A 178 -1.61 -4.82 -0.72
N LEU A 179 -1.61 -4.33 0.52
CA LEU A 179 -0.87 -4.92 1.63
C LEU A 179 -1.73 -6.02 2.23
N LYS A 180 -1.34 -7.29 2.04
CA LYS A 180 -2.18 -8.43 2.37
C LYS A 180 -1.48 -9.40 3.31
N ASP A 181 -2.11 -9.63 4.46
CA ASP A 181 -1.64 -10.54 5.50
C ASP A 181 -0.20 -10.23 5.98
N ILE A 182 0.15 -8.94 6.01
CA ILE A 182 1.44 -8.50 6.57
C ILE A 182 1.52 -8.93 8.01
N LYS A 183 2.68 -9.44 8.44
CA LYS A 183 2.94 -9.78 9.82
C LYS A 183 4.13 -9.01 10.35
N PHE A 184 4.01 -8.59 11.59
CA PHE A 184 5.02 -7.86 12.31
C PHE A 184 5.20 -8.46 13.70
N PHE A 185 6.44 -8.80 14.04
CA PHE A 185 6.81 -9.30 15.35
C PHE A 185 7.93 -8.45 15.92
N GLN A 186 7.78 -8.02 17.16
CA GLN A 186 8.84 -7.31 17.86
C GLN A 186 8.96 -7.80 19.29
N ASN A 187 10.19 -8.13 19.66
CA ASN A 187 10.58 -8.40 21.03
C ASN A 187 11.50 -7.28 21.52
N ARG A 188 11.30 -6.81 22.73
CA ARG A 188 12.12 -5.76 23.33
C ARG A 188 12.40 -6.06 24.78
N ILE A 189 13.64 -5.93 25.20
CA ILE A 189 14.06 -5.93 26.59
C ILE A 189 14.68 -4.58 26.92
N GLU A 190 14.31 -4.01 28.05
CA GLU A 190 14.79 -2.72 28.51
C GLU A 190 15.05 -2.73 30.00
N LEU A 191 16.28 -2.36 30.38
CA LEU A 191 16.64 -2.02 31.73
C LEU A 191 16.72 -0.51 31.85
N ARG A 192 15.96 0.08 32.80
CA ARG A 192 15.96 1.51 33.01
C ARG A 192 16.10 1.87 34.48
N GLU A 193 16.92 2.87 34.77
CA GLU A 193 16.99 3.56 36.06
C GLU A 193 16.36 4.94 35.86
N GLN A 194 15.37 5.25 36.66
CA GLN A 194 14.64 6.51 36.55
C GLN A 194 15.57 7.72 36.54
N ASP A 195 15.41 8.61 35.53
CA ASP A 195 16.12 9.87 35.35
C ASP A 195 17.66 9.74 35.21
N LYS A 196 18.19 8.53 34.99
CA LYS A 196 19.62 8.31 34.85
C LYS A 196 20.03 7.70 33.52
N TYR A 197 19.56 6.45 33.24
CA TYR A 197 19.93 5.73 32.03
C TYR A 197 18.89 4.69 31.64
N PHE A 198 18.97 4.26 30.40
CA PHE A 198 18.34 3.04 29.93
C PHE A 198 19.26 2.24 29.01
N ILE A 199 19.13 0.93 29.05
CA ILE A 199 19.74 0.00 28.09
C ILE A 199 18.61 -0.77 27.45
N ARG A 200 18.57 -0.78 26.13
CA ARG A 200 17.48 -1.40 25.36
C ARG A 200 18.04 -2.27 24.24
N ALA A 201 17.51 -3.48 24.14
CA ALA A 201 17.70 -4.33 22.96
C ALA A 201 16.34 -4.71 22.39
N TYR A 202 16.24 -4.80 21.08
CA TYR A 202 15.03 -5.25 20.41
C TYR A 202 15.37 -6.07 19.16
N ALA A 203 14.48 -6.98 18.82
CA ALA A 203 14.51 -7.74 17.59
C ALA A 203 13.15 -7.62 16.91
N THR A 204 13.18 -7.30 15.62
CA THR A 204 11.99 -7.17 14.78
C THR A 204 12.06 -8.17 13.65
N ASN A 205 10.93 -8.80 13.35
CA ASN A 205 10.75 -9.64 12.17
C ASN A 205 9.49 -9.18 11.44
N GLU A 206 9.61 -8.98 10.13
CA GLU A 206 8.55 -8.52 9.26
C GLU A 206 8.35 -9.50 8.11
N ASP A 207 7.10 -9.79 7.79
CA ASP A 207 6.69 -10.62 6.67
C ASP A 207 5.68 -9.81 5.84
N ALA A 208 6.01 -9.55 4.60
CA ALA A 208 5.16 -8.79 3.68
C ALA A 208 3.89 -9.57 3.27
N GLY A 209 3.77 -10.84 3.64
CA GLY A 209 2.61 -11.68 3.34
C GLY A 209 2.39 -11.84 1.84
N ASN A 210 1.15 -11.67 1.42
CA ASN A 210 0.73 -11.76 0.02
C ASN A 210 0.53 -10.38 -0.62
N SER A 211 1.31 -9.40 -0.20
CA SER A 211 1.22 -8.02 -0.69
C SER A 211 1.67 -7.91 -2.14
N TYR A 212 1.06 -7.01 -2.89
CA TYR A 212 1.40 -6.76 -4.29
C TYR A 212 1.17 -5.29 -4.68
N ASP A 213 1.86 -4.87 -5.73
CA ASP A 213 1.67 -3.60 -6.42
C ASP A 213 0.57 -3.76 -7.49
N ALA A 214 -0.48 -2.97 -7.40
CA ALA A 214 -1.63 -3.06 -8.30
C ALA A 214 -1.27 -2.64 -9.74
N ILE A 215 -0.41 -1.64 -9.92
CA ILE A 215 0.03 -1.17 -11.24
C ILE A 215 0.85 -2.27 -11.93
N THR A 216 1.89 -2.77 -11.25
CA THR A 216 2.73 -3.84 -11.77
C THR A 216 1.91 -5.08 -12.09
N THR A 217 0.96 -5.45 -11.23
CA THR A 217 0.06 -6.59 -11.45
C THR A 217 -0.78 -6.40 -12.69
N ALA A 218 -1.37 -5.21 -12.89
CA ALA A 218 -2.15 -4.89 -14.07
C ALA A 218 -1.32 -5.00 -15.37
N ILE A 219 -0.10 -4.48 -15.37
CA ILE A 219 0.83 -4.58 -16.50
C ILE A 219 1.17 -6.04 -16.80
N LEU A 220 1.46 -6.85 -15.79
CA LEU A 220 1.77 -8.27 -15.94
C LEU A 220 0.57 -9.06 -16.49
N LEU A 221 -0.65 -8.79 -16.00
CA LEU A 221 -1.88 -9.41 -16.50
C LEU A 221 -2.13 -9.07 -17.99
N GLN A 222 -1.88 -7.83 -18.39
CA GLN A 222 -1.97 -7.46 -19.80
C GLN A 222 -0.95 -8.19 -20.65
N ASN A 223 0.28 -8.33 -20.17
CA ASN A 223 1.37 -8.99 -20.89
C ASN A 223 1.14 -10.51 -21.07
N ILE A 224 0.42 -11.15 -20.15
CA ILE A 224 0.00 -12.56 -20.30
C ILE A 224 -0.93 -12.74 -21.51
N SER A 225 -1.82 -11.77 -21.77
CA SER A 225 -2.75 -11.86 -22.92
C SER A 225 -2.08 -11.49 -24.25
N SER A 226 -1.17 -10.54 -24.24
CA SER A 226 -0.40 -10.06 -25.40
C SER A 226 0.73 -9.17 -24.93
N SER A 227 1.92 -9.33 -25.49
CA SER A 227 3.02 -8.41 -25.21
C SER A 227 2.64 -6.97 -25.63
N ASN A 228 3.28 -5.98 -25.02
CA ASN A 228 3.03 -4.59 -25.33
C ASN A 228 3.31 -4.28 -26.82
N ALA A 229 4.36 -4.85 -27.38
CA ALA A 229 4.70 -4.66 -28.79
C ALA A 229 3.65 -5.26 -29.74
N GLU A 230 3.18 -6.48 -29.46
CA GLU A 230 2.12 -7.12 -30.26
C GLU A 230 0.80 -6.38 -30.17
N TRP A 231 0.42 -5.97 -28.96
CA TRP A 231 -0.78 -5.19 -28.74
C TRP A 231 -0.72 -3.84 -29.49
N GLY A 232 0.38 -3.09 -29.37
CA GLY A 232 0.56 -1.81 -30.06
C GLY A 232 0.45 -1.96 -31.57
N ASN A 233 1.15 -2.94 -32.14
CA ASN A 233 1.06 -3.22 -33.59
C ASN A 233 -0.36 -3.58 -34.03
N LYS A 234 -1.07 -4.39 -33.25
CA LYS A 234 -2.46 -4.78 -33.55
C LYS A 234 -3.42 -3.59 -33.43
N ALA A 235 -3.27 -2.78 -32.40
CA ALA A 235 -4.08 -1.58 -32.18
C ALA A 235 -3.92 -0.57 -33.33
N TYR A 236 -2.68 -0.32 -33.78
CA TYR A 236 -2.41 0.57 -34.91
C TYR A 236 -3.01 0.04 -36.21
N ARG A 237 -2.85 -1.24 -36.51
CA ARG A 237 -3.45 -1.84 -37.71
C ARG A 237 -4.96 -1.74 -37.68
N ASN A 238 -5.59 -2.03 -36.58
CA ASN A 238 -7.04 -1.99 -36.44
C ASN A 238 -7.56 -0.55 -36.61
N TYR A 239 -6.93 0.42 -35.97
CA TYR A 239 -7.29 1.82 -36.14
C TYR A 239 -7.15 2.27 -37.59
N TYR A 240 -6.00 1.97 -38.22
CA TYR A 240 -5.74 2.34 -39.58
C TYR A 240 -6.78 1.76 -40.56
N ALA A 241 -7.07 0.47 -40.41
CA ALA A 241 -8.07 -0.20 -41.22
C ALA A 241 -9.51 0.33 -41.02
N ALA A 242 -9.88 0.62 -39.75
CA ALA A 242 -11.25 1.04 -39.42
C ALA A 242 -11.54 2.50 -39.75
N TYR A 243 -10.57 3.38 -39.61
CA TYR A 243 -10.81 4.83 -39.64
C TYR A 243 -10.02 5.56 -40.75
N VAL A 244 -8.75 5.24 -40.92
CA VAL A 244 -7.89 5.99 -41.89
C VAL A 244 -8.19 5.53 -43.31
N VAL A 245 -8.17 4.24 -43.58
CA VAL A 245 -8.37 3.70 -44.93
C VAL A 245 -9.73 4.10 -45.51
N PRO A 246 -10.87 3.96 -44.79
CA PRO A 246 -12.17 4.40 -45.29
C PRO A 246 -12.24 5.90 -45.53
N GLY A 247 -11.57 6.71 -44.69
CA GLY A 247 -11.50 8.16 -44.82
C GLY A 247 -10.73 8.56 -46.07
N VAL A 248 -9.54 7.99 -46.27
CA VAL A 248 -8.67 8.27 -47.43
C VAL A 248 -9.32 7.83 -48.74
N LYS A 249 -10.01 6.68 -48.75
CA LYS A 249 -10.74 6.20 -49.96
C LYS A 249 -11.86 7.14 -50.41
N LYS A 250 -12.34 8.01 -49.55
CA LYS A 250 -13.40 8.98 -49.85
C LYS A 250 -12.86 10.31 -50.38
N LEU A 251 -11.53 10.51 -50.40
CA LEU A 251 -10.93 11.73 -50.88
C LEU A 251 -11.05 11.82 -52.40
N PRO A 252 -11.40 12.99 -52.94
CA PRO A 252 -11.43 13.21 -54.41
C PRO A 252 -10.06 12.90 -55.05
N GLY A 253 -10.06 12.10 -56.09
CA GLY A 253 -8.85 11.72 -56.79
C GLY A 253 -8.05 10.58 -56.18
N PHE A 254 -8.56 9.91 -55.15
CA PHE A 254 -7.95 8.69 -54.61
C PHE A 254 -7.97 7.58 -55.67
N PRO A 255 -6.83 7.00 -56.03
CA PRO A 255 -6.79 6.00 -57.07
C PRO A 255 -7.57 4.75 -56.69
N THR A 256 -8.51 4.34 -57.50
CA THR A 256 -9.13 3.00 -57.36
C THR A 256 -8.06 1.97 -57.72
N MET A 257 -7.62 1.19 -56.70
CA MET A 257 -6.74 0.10 -56.98
C MET A 257 -7.48 -0.92 -57.85
N GLY A 258 -7.02 -1.09 -59.09
CA GLY A 258 -7.41 -2.20 -59.95
C GLY A 258 -7.02 -3.55 -59.29
N PRO A 259 -7.56 -4.67 -59.76
CA PRO A 259 -7.15 -5.97 -59.30
C PRO A 259 -5.63 -6.11 -59.39
N TYR A 260 -5.03 -6.56 -58.29
CA TYR A 260 -3.60 -6.84 -58.23
C TYR A 260 -3.30 -7.94 -59.26
N ILE A 261 -2.70 -7.56 -60.39
CA ILE A 261 -2.20 -8.53 -61.36
C ILE A 261 -0.78 -8.90 -60.87
N GLY A 262 -0.71 -9.99 -60.07
CA GLY A 262 0.53 -10.59 -59.59
C GLY A 262 1.30 -11.29 -60.69
#